data_6b8cb65d2427335723d672a51bdb6ab0
#
_entry.id   6b8cb65d2427335723d672a51bdb6ab0
#
_cell.length_a   1.000
_cell.length_b   1.000
_cell.length_c   1.000
_cell.angle_alpha   90.00
_cell.angle_beta   90.00
_cell.angle_gamma   90.00
#
_symmetry.space_group_name_H-M   'P 1'
#
loop_
_entity.id
_entity.type
_entity.pdbx_description
1 polymer ?
#
loop_
_entity_poly.entity_id
_entity_poly.type
_entity_poly.pdbx_seq_one_letter_code
_entity_poly.pdbx_strand_id
1 'polypeptide(L)'
;MSDFAAKWDQDGKRFYEIGVDRGVFYPLSDEGTYENGEAWSGLSNVTNKPEGADVNDVWADNMKYLSIRAAEKFGATIECYSYPDGFKACNGEEEVVPGVTVSGQTRKAFGFSYRSRIGNDIKFQDYGYKIHLIYKATASPVEKSYGTINDSTDVDAMSYDVETTGLEVGTINGIEYRPTSHIEIDSTKVDPALLATFEEIIYGIEGSTTPKMPLPAEVFELFGGSVVPSIEINKHL
;
A
#
# COMPACT_ATOMS: atom_id res chain seq x y z
N MET A 1 10.57 -7.79 41.84
CA MET A 1 10.62 -9.00 41.01
C MET A 1 9.90 -8.69 39.73
N SER A 2 10.58 -8.73 38.60
CA SER A 2 9.92 -8.54 37.31
C SER A 2 9.05 -9.77 37.04
N ASP A 3 7.75 -9.51 36.87
CA ASP A 3 6.79 -10.54 36.57
C ASP A 3 6.93 -10.91 35.08
N PHE A 4 7.63 -11.99 34.79
CA PHE A 4 7.87 -12.50 33.43
C PHE A 4 6.73 -13.38 32.92
N ALA A 5 5.63 -13.50 33.66
CA ALA A 5 4.49 -14.28 33.22
C ALA A 5 3.72 -13.57 32.10
N ALA A 6 3.32 -14.32 31.08
CA ALA A 6 2.42 -13.82 30.06
C ALA A 6 1.06 -13.45 30.70
N LYS A 7 0.51 -12.31 30.30
CA LYS A 7 -0.80 -11.82 30.77
C LYS A 7 -1.71 -11.63 29.56
N TRP A 8 -2.87 -12.26 29.62
CA TRP A 8 -3.90 -12.18 28.59
C TRP A 8 -5.04 -11.27 29.04
N ASP A 9 -5.84 -10.81 28.11
CA ASP A 9 -7.13 -10.14 28.33
C ASP A 9 -7.11 -8.95 29.29
N GLN A 10 -5.98 -8.20 29.31
CA GLN A 10 -5.88 -6.99 30.11
C GLN A 10 -6.76 -5.88 29.51
N ASP A 11 -7.45 -5.13 30.37
CA ASP A 11 -8.24 -3.98 29.97
C ASP A 11 -7.35 -2.92 29.28
N GLY A 12 -7.85 -2.38 28.17
CA GLY A 12 -7.12 -1.43 27.31
C GLY A 12 -6.09 -2.04 26.37
N LYS A 13 -5.88 -3.37 26.42
CA LYS A 13 -4.91 -4.08 25.57
C LYS A 13 -5.54 -5.06 24.58
N ARG A 14 -6.84 -5.03 24.41
CA ARG A 14 -7.57 -5.80 23.38
C ARG A 14 -7.69 -4.94 22.13
N PHE A 15 -6.69 -5.06 21.25
CA PHE A 15 -6.61 -4.25 20.03
C PHE A 15 -7.27 -4.94 18.84
N TYR A 16 -7.86 -4.13 17.98
CA TYR A 16 -8.36 -4.55 16.66
C TYR A 16 -8.07 -3.47 15.63
N GLU A 17 -8.06 -3.87 14.38
CA GLU A 17 -7.86 -2.97 13.24
C GLU A 17 -9.08 -3.04 12.33
N ILE A 18 -9.60 -1.88 11.90
CA ILE A 18 -10.85 -1.78 11.15
C ILE A 18 -10.88 -0.51 10.30
N GLY A 19 -11.67 -0.56 9.22
CA GLY A 19 -12.00 0.58 8.41
C GLY A 19 -10.88 0.96 7.44
N VAL A 20 -11.27 1.70 6.42
CA VAL A 20 -10.38 2.29 5.42
C VAL A 20 -10.83 3.70 5.16
N ASP A 21 -9.91 4.65 5.17
CA ASP A 21 -10.15 6.04 4.80
C ASP A 21 -8.89 6.70 4.22
N ARG A 22 -9.01 7.95 3.78
CA ARG A 22 -7.92 8.80 3.28
C ARG A 22 -7.06 8.14 2.20
N GLY A 23 -7.70 7.45 1.25
CA GLY A 23 -6.98 6.93 0.09
C GLY A 23 -6.39 8.03 -0.76
N VAL A 24 -5.15 7.85 -1.22
CA VAL A 24 -4.50 8.70 -2.21
C VAL A 24 -3.87 7.83 -3.28
N PHE A 25 -4.16 8.15 -4.52
CA PHE A 25 -3.59 7.56 -5.71
C PHE A 25 -2.43 8.42 -6.20
N TYR A 26 -1.32 7.81 -6.58
CA TYR A 26 -0.13 8.50 -7.10
C TYR A 26 0.24 7.89 -8.46
N PRO A 27 0.00 8.59 -9.58
CA PRO A 27 0.41 8.12 -10.90
C PRO A 27 1.93 7.87 -10.93
N LEU A 28 2.35 6.83 -11.64
CA LEU A 28 3.76 6.62 -11.94
C LEU A 28 4.02 7.05 -13.39
N SER A 29 4.97 7.98 -13.57
CA SER A 29 5.40 8.43 -14.89
C SER A 29 6.14 7.31 -15.64
N ASP A 30 6.29 7.48 -16.96
CA ASP A 30 7.05 6.55 -17.79
C ASP A 30 8.56 6.53 -17.43
N GLU A 31 9.04 7.56 -16.72
CA GLU A 31 10.41 7.67 -16.18
C GLU A 31 10.57 6.95 -14.82
N GLY A 32 9.48 6.41 -14.25
CA GLY A 32 9.48 5.67 -12.99
C GLY A 32 9.43 6.56 -11.74
N THR A 33 9.06 7.85 -11.88
CA THR A 33 8.85 8.78 -10.77
C THR A 33 7.36 8.94 -10.47
N TYR A 34 7.01 9.10 -9.18
CA TYR A 34 5.63 9.38 -8.79
C TYR A 34 5.27 10.84 -9.09
N GLU A 35 4.12 11.02 -9.72
CA GLU A 35 3.51 12.32 -9.95
C GLU A 35 2.71 12.78 -8.74
N ASN A 36 2.05 13.94 -8.85
CA ASN A 36 1.20 14.46 -7.79
C ASN A 36 0.04 13.52 -7.49
N GLY A 37 -0.20 13.29 -6.20
CA GLY A 37 -1.27 12.41 -5.76
C GLY A 37 -2.66 13.04 -5.93
N GLU A 38 -3.64 12.17 -6.16
CA GLU A 38 -5.06 12.51 -6.22
C GLU A 38 -5.81 11.76 -5.11
N ALA A 39 -6.72 12.45 -4.42
CA ALA A 39 -7.53 11.83 -3.39
C ALA A 39 -8.45 10.75 -3.99
N TRP A 40 -8.41 9.55 -3.42
CA TRP A 40 -9.29 8.45 -3.81
C TRP A 40 -10.48 8.35 -2.85
N SER A 41 -11.60 8.91 -3.27
CA SER A 41 -12.85 8.84 -2.53
C SER A 41 -13.65 7.60 -2.90
N GLY A 42 -14.51 7.15 -1.99
CA GLY A 42 -15.40 6.00 -2.24
C GLY A 42 -14.77 4.64 -2.02
N LEU A 43 -13.66 4.55 -1.29
CA LEU A 43 -13.09 3.28 -0.85
C LEU A 43 -14.06 2.57 0.11
N SER A 44 -14.37 1.32 -0.16
CA SER A 44 -15.19 0.47 0.70
C SER A 44 -14.35 -0.56 1.46
N ASN A 45 -13.31 -1.09 0.83
CA ASN A 45 -12.42 -2.08 1.45
C ASN A 45 -11.04 -2.06 0.79
N VAL A 46 -9.99 -2.37 1.56
CA VAL A 46 -8.66 -2.71 1.04
C VAL A 46 -8.18 -3.96 1.75
N THR A 47 -7.88 -4.99 0.98
CA THR A 47 -7.40 -6.27 1.50
C THR A 47 -5.96 -6.49 1.05
N ASN A 48 -5.03 -6.59 2.00
CA ASN A 48 -3.65 -6.96 1.72
C ASN A 48 -3.56 -8.46 1.46
N LYS A 49 -2.94 -8.87 0.37
CA LYS A 49 -2.78 -10.27 -0.07
C LYS A 49 -1.30 -10.57 -0.25
N PRO A 50 -0.53 -10.84 0.83
CA PRO A 50 0.81 -11.39 0.66
C PRO A 50 0.73 -12.77 0.04
N GLU A 51 1.50 -13.02 -1.01
CA GLU A 51 1.54 -14.27 -1.76
C GLU A 51 2.98 -14.78 -1.89
N GLY A 52 3.15 -16.03 -2.24
CA GLY A 52 4.45 -16.64 -2.40
C GLY A 52 4.96 -17.27 -1.10
N ALA A 53 6.27 -17.26 -0.92
CA ALA A 53 6.95 -17.99 0.15
C ALA A 53 6.69 -19.51 0.15
N ASP A 54 6.25 -20.06 -0.99
CA ASP A 54 6.05 -21.49 -1.16
C ASP A 54 7.34 -22.25 -0.86
N VAL A 55 7.20 -23.36 -0.14
CA VAL A 55 8.33 -24.22 0.20
C VAL A 55 8.49 -25.28 -0.88
N ASN A 56 9.63 -25.25 -1.55
CA ASN A 56 10.01 -26.27 -2.51
C ASN A 56 10.99 -27.25 -1.85
N ASP A 57 10.55 -28.47 -1.62
CA ASP A 57 11.35 -29.51 -0.98
C ASP A 57 12.18 -30.27 -2.01
N VAL A 58 13.48 -30.29 -1.81
CA VAL A 58 14.41 -31.09 -2.62
C VAL A 58 14.70 -32.39 -1.87
N TRP A 59 14.52 -33.51 -2.55
CA TRP A 59 14.73 -34.84 -2.02
C TRP A 59 15.98 -35.49 -2.63
N ALA A 60 16.83 -36.08 -1.80
CA ALA A 60 17.98 -36.87 -2.20
C ALA A 60 18.17 -38.02 -1.22
N ASP A 61 18.75 -39.13 -1.67
CA ASP A 61 19.01 -40.33 -0.84
C ASP A 61 17.79 -40.86 -0.04
N ASN A 62 16.59 -40.73 -0.63
CA ASN A 62 15.29 -41.10 -0.02
C ASN A 62 14.93 -40.30 1.24
N MET A 63 15.53 -39.10 1.42
CA MET A 63 15.20 -38.17 2.50
C MET A 63 15.06 -36.78 1.98
N LYS A 64 14.35 -35.93 2.73
CA LYS A 64 14.26 -34.53 2.47
C LYS A 64 15.63 -33.84 2.67
N TYR A 65 16.30 -33.48 1.59
CA TYR A 65 17.65 -32.94 1.60
C TYR A 65 17.68 -31.46 2.02
N LEU A 66 16.77 -30.64 1.46
CA LEU A 66 16.61 -29.24 1.84
C LEU A 66 15.23 -28.71 1.44
N SER A 67 14.84 -27.58 2.03
CA SER A 67 13.66 -26.80 1.66
C SER A 67 14.08 -25.41 1.21
N ILE A 68 13.70 -25.05 0.01
CA ILE A 68 13.93 -23.70 -0.56
C ILE A 68 12.62 -22.93 -0.49
N ARG A 69 12.64 -21.72 0.09
CA ARG A 69 11.48 -20.82 0.08
C ARG A 69 11.57 -19.87 -1.13
N ALA A 70 10.47 -19.77 -1.86
CA ALA A 70 10.30 -18.75 -2.88
C ALA A 70 10.26 -17.35 -2.26
N ALA A 71 10.51 -16.33 -3.07
CA ALA A 71 10.36 -14.95 -2.64
C ALA A 71 8.88 -14.64 -2.37
N GLU A 72 8.61 -13.90 -1.31
CA GLU A 72 7.29 -13.35 -1.03
C GLU A 72 6.97 -12.22 -2.01
N LYS A 73 5.73 -12.18 -2.46
CA LYS A 73 5.17 -11.10 -3.27
C LYS A 73 4.04 -10.46 -2.47
N PHE A 74 3.92 -9.15 -2.58
CA PHE A 74 2.81 -8.43 -2.00
C PHE A 74 1.80 -8.09 -3.11
N GLY A 75 0.53 -8.32 -2.83
CA GLY A 75 -0.60 -7.89 -3.63
C GLY A 75 -1.66 -7.29 -2.73
N ALA A 76 -2.67 -6.68 -3.32
CA ALA A 76 -3.82 -6.17 -2.60
C ALA A 76 -5.06 -6.21 -3.48
N THR A 77 -6.23 -6.17 -2.84
CA THR A 77 -7.50 -5.89 -3.53
C THR A 77 -8.04 -4.56 -3.01
N ILE A 78 -8.34 -3.65 -3.93
CA ILE A 78 -8.92 -2.33 -3.64
C ILE A 78 -10.38 -2.37 -4.09
N GLU A 79 -11.32 -2.22 -3.15
CA GLU A 79 -12.74 -2.13 -3.46
C GLU A 79 -13.23 -0.69 -3.28
N CYS A 80 -13.92 -0.18 -4.29
CA CYS A 80 -14.38 1.21 -4.31
C CYS A 80 -15.65 1.40 -5.14
N TYR A 81 -16.39 2.46 -4.85
CA TYR A 81 -17.54 2.90 -5.64
C TYR A 81 -17.16 3.90 -6.73
N SER A 82 -16.01 4.55 -6.59
CA SER A 82 -15.48 5.51 -7.56
C SER A 82 -13.96 5.53 -7.52
N TYR A 83 -13.33 6.07 -8.55
CA TYR A 83 -11.88 6.27 -8.63
C TYR A 83 -11.56 7.64 -9.24
N PRO A 84 -10.37 8.21 -8.94
CA PRO A 84 -9.94 9.49 -9.52
C PRO A 84 -9.70 9.36 -11.03
N ASP A 85 -9.83 10.47 -11.77
CA ASP A 85 -9.69 10.45 -13.23
C ASP A 85 -8.32 9.98 -13.70
N GLY A 86 -7.25 10.32 -12.97
CA GLY A 86 -5.88 9.84 -13.26
C GLY A 86 -5.74 8.33 -13.22
N PHE A 87 -6.60 7.61 -12.50
CA PHE A 87 -6.57 6.15 -12.41
C PHE A 87 -7.02 5.45 -13.71
N LYS A 88 -7.72 6.14 -14.63
CA LYS A 88 -8.14 5.57 -15.92
C LYS A 88 -6.96 4.92 -16.67
N ALA A 89 -5.81 5.59 -16.72
CA ALA A 89 -4.62 5.06 -17.38
C ALA A 89 -4.10 3.77 -16.71
N CYS A 90 -4.24 3.65 -15.40
CA CYS A 90 -3.87 2.44 -14.64
C CYS A 90 -4.89 1.31 -14.82
N ASN A 91 -6.14 1.66 -15.13
CA ASN A 91 -7.20 0.71 -15.46
C ASN A 91 -7.21 0.27 -16.94
N GLY A 92 -6.26 0.75 -17.76
CA GLY A 92 -6.21 0.47 -19.19
C GLY A 92 -7.28 1.21 -19.99
N GLU A 93 -7.68 2.37 -19.52
CA GLU A 93 -8.62 3.28 -20.14
C GLU A 93 -7.89 4.58 -20.53
N GLU A 94 -8.10 5.08 -21.73
CA GLU A 94 -7.51 6.32 -22.22
C GLU A 94 -8.60 7.26 -22.74
N GLU A 95 -8.59 8.49 -22.26
CA GLU A 95 -9.51 9.52 -22.75
C GLU A 95 -8.94 10.20 -23.98
N VAL A 96 -9.47 9.84 -25.16
CA VAL A 96 -8.99 10.34 -26.46
C VAL A 96 -9.44 11.77 -26.72
N VAL A 97 -10.66 12.08 -26.35
CA VAL A 97 -11.22 13.46 -26.37
C VAL A 97 -12.10 13.60 -25.12
N PRO A 98 -12.34 14.84 -24.62
CA PRO A 98 -13.11 15.04 -23.41
C PRO A 98 -14.42 14.26 -23.40
N GLY A 99 -14.58 13.36 -22.43
CA GLY A 99 -15.75 12.51 -22.24
C GLY A 99 -15.81 11.26 -23.11
N VAL A 100 -14.80 10.99 -23.97
CA VAL A 100 -14.77 9.79 -24.82
C VAL A 100 -13.53 8.93 -24.45
N THR A 101 -13.78 7.80 -23.83
CA THR A 101 -12.74 6.90 -23.33
C THR A 101 -12.70 5.61 -24.12
N VAL A 102 -11.51 5.14 -24.47
CA VAL A 102 -11.27 3.82 -25.07
C VAL A 102 -10.65 2.89 -24.03
N SER A 103 -11.07 1.63 -24.07
CA SER A 103 -10.58 0.59 -23.15
C SER A 103 -9.56 -0.31 -23.85
N GLY A 104 -8.86 -1.18 -23.05
CA GLY A 104 -7.92 -2.15 -23.59
C GLY A 104 -6.53 -1.57 -23.90
N GLN A 105 -6.21 -0.41 -23.31
CA GLN A 105 -4.93 0.24 -23.46
C GLN A 105 -3.88 -0.32 -22.47
N THR A 106 -2.60 0.01 -22.71
CA THR A 106 -1.51 -0.38 -21.80
C THR A 106 -1.73 0.23 -20.43
N ARG A 107 -1.66 -0.62 -19.39
CA ARG A 107 -1.85 -0.20 -18.01
C ARG A 107 -0.60 0.42 -17.45
N LYS A 108 -0.73 1.54 -16.76
CA LYS A 108 0.36 2.18 -16.02
C LYS A 108 0.39 1.68 -14.58
N ALA A 109 1.59 1.62 -14.02
CA ALA A 109 1.75 1.37 -12.59
C ALA A 109 1.46 2.63 -11.78
N PHE A 110 1.16 2.45 -10.49
CA PHE A 110 0.84 3.56 -9.59
C PHE A 110 1.33 3.26 -8.16
N GLY A 111 1.35 4.30 -7.33
CA GLY A 111 1.44 4.22 -5.89
C GLY A 111 0.06 4.42 -5.27
N PHE A 112 -0.15 3.82 -4.12
CA PHE A 112 -1.41 3.98 -3.38
C PHE A 112 -1.13 4.08 -1.88
N SER A 113 -1.75 5.04 -1.23
CA SER A 113 -1.76 5.08 0.24
C SER A 113 -3.18 5.07 0.76
N TYR A 114 -3.36 4.47 1.93
CA TYR A 114 -4.63 4.49 2.66
C TYR A 114 -4.37 4.40 4.15
N ARG A 115 -5.40 4.66 4.93
CA ARG A 115 -5.34 4.59 6.37
C ARG A 115 -6.34 3.59 6.91
N SER A 116 -5.91 2.71 7.84
CA SER A 116 -6.76 1.89 8.70
C SER A 116 -6.79 2.45 10.12
N ARG A 117 -7.82 2.15 10.89
CA ARG A 117 -7.98 2.60 12.28
C ARG A 117 -7.64 1.48 13.25
N ILE A 118 -6.97 1.85 14.34
CA ILE A 118 -6.70 0.96 15.45
C ILE A 118 -7.68 1.31 16.56
N GLY A 119 -8.42 0.30 17.02
CA GLY A 119 -9.29 0.41 18.15
C GLY A 119 -8.87 -0.46 19.33
N ASN A 120 -9.40 -0.18 20.49
CA ASN A 120 -9.31 -1.05 21.65
C ASN A 120 -10.64 -1.05 22.43
N ASP A 121 -10.70 -1.88 23.46
CA ASP A 121 -11.87 -2.06 24.33
C ASP A 121 -12.22 -0.83 25.18
N ILE A 122 -11.34 0.18 25.31
CA ILE A 122 -11.58 1.41 26.10
C ILE A 122 -11.85 2.62 25.20
N LYS A 123 -10.99 2.83 24.18
CA LYS A 123 -11.07 4.01 23.29
C LYS A 123 -11.84 3.74 21.99
N PHE A 124 -12.33 2.51 21.82
CA PHE A 124 -12.98 2.08 20.57
C PHE A 124 -12.12 2.41 19.35
N GLN A 125 -12.64 3.07 18.34
CA GLN A 125 -11.95 3.39 17.08
C GLN A 125 -11.00 4.59 17.17
N ASP A 126 -10.92 5.26 18.32
CA ASP A 126 -10.12 6.47 18.50
C ASP A 126 -8.80 6.21 19.24
N TYR A 127 -8.32 4.97 19.24
CA TYR A 127 -7.04 4.65 19.87
C TYR A 127 -5.85 5.11 19.01
N GLY A 128 -5.89 4.88 17.71
CA GLY A 128 -4.85 5.23 16.76
C GLY A 128 -5.21 4.84 15.33
N TYR A 129 -4.25 4.91 14.45
CA TYR A 129 -4.40 4.49 13.06
C TYR A 129 -3.07 4.03 12.48
N LYS A 130 -3.14 3.33 11.34
CA LYS A 130 -1.99 2.99 10.53
C LYS A 130 -2.12 3.62 9.16
N ILE A 131 -1.00 4.07 8.63
CA ILE A 131 -0.90 4.52 7.24
C ILE A 131 -0.16 3.44 6.47
N HIS A 132 -0.74 3.01 5.37
CA HIS A 132 -0.20 2.01 4.48
C HIS A 132 0.23 2.66 3.19
N LEU A 133 1.42 2.32 2.70
CA LEU A 133 1.97 2.73 1.42
C LEU A 133 2.17 1.50 0.55
N ILE A 134 1.58 1.48 -0.63
CA ILE A 134 1.73 0.42 -1.63
C ILE A 134 2.45 0.99 -2.85
N TYR A 135 3.58 0.40 -3.20
CA TYR A 135 4.46 0.88 -4.26
C TYR A 135 4.31 0.06 -5.54
N LYS A 136 4.49 0.71 -6.69
CA LYS A 136 4.51 0.10 -8.03
C LYS A 136 3.41 -0.95 -8.21
N ALA A 137 2.18 -0.57 -7.86
CA ALA A 137 0.99 -1.39 -8.04
C ALA A 137 0.53 -1.36 -9.50
N THR A 138 0.11 -2.49 -10.03
CA THR A 138 -0.51 -2.63 -11.35
C THR A 138 -1.86 -3.31 -11.18
N ALA A 139 -2.93 -2.65 -11.62
CA ALA A 139 -4.29 -3.18 -11.48
C ALA A 139 -4.61 -4.21 -12.57
N SER A 140 -5.24 -5.31 -12.18
CA SER A 140 -5.83 -6.28 -13.10
C SER A 140 -7.10 -5.73 -13.76
N PRO A 141 -7.53 -6.28 -14.92
CA PRO A 141 -8.84 -5.96 -15.49
C PRO A 141 -9.96 -6.26 -14.51
N VAL A 142 -10.92 -5.33 -14.41
CA VAL A 142 -12.07 -5.47 -13.50
C VAL A 142 -13.37 -5.66 -14.29
N GLU A 143 -14.24 -6.52 -13.78
CA GLU A 143 -15.61 -6.63 -14.24
C GLU A 143 -16.46 -5.50 -13.65
N LYS A 144 -17.18 -4.76 -14.51
CA LYS A 144 -18.13 -3.72 -14.11
C LYS A 144 -19.55 -4.20 -14.43
N SER A 145 -20.40 -4.27 -13.42
CA SER A 145 -21.81 -4.64 -13.55
C SER A 145 -22.71 -3.42 -13.42
N TYR A 146 -23.76 -3.37 -14.23
CA TYR A 146 -24.73 -2.28 -14.20
C TYR A 146 -26.13 -2.88 -14.12
N GLY A 147 -26.72 -2.86 -12.92
CA GLY A 147 -28.08 -3.33 -12.67
C GLY A 147 -29.15 -2.30 -13.05
N THR A 148 -30.38 -2.75 -13.25
CA THR A 148 -31.53 -1.84 -13.43
C THR A 148 -31.91 -1.18 -12.11
N ILE A 149 -32.18 0.12 -12.14
CA ILE A 149 -32.66 0.87 -10.97
C ILE A 149 -34.06 0.34 -10.57
N ASN A 150 -34.22 -0.03 -9.32
CA ASN A 150 -35.43 -0.49 -8.68
C ASN A 150 -35.62 0.15 -7.31
N ASP A 151 -36.65 -0.25 -6.57
CA ASP A 151 -36.97 0.31 -5.24
C ASP A 151 -35.89 0.03 -4.16
N SER A 152 -35.02 -0.96 -4.38
CA SER A 152 -33.85 -1.29 -3.55
C SER A 152 -32.60 -1.25 -4.41
N THR A 153 -32.12 -0.06 -4.74
CA THR A 153 -30.93 0.12 -5.55
C THR A 153 -29.68 -0.17 -4.71
N ASP A 154 -29.06 -1.31 -4.97
CA ASP A 154 -27.74 -1.62 -4.46
C ASP A 154 -26.68 -1.13 -5.46
N VAL A 155 -25.64 -0.51 -4.95
CA VAL A 155 -24.48 -0.08 -5.75
C VAL A 155 -23.37 -1.10 -5.55
N ASP A 156 -23.00 -1.79 -6.63
CA ASP A 156 -21.90 -2.73 -6.61
C ASP A 156 -20.56 -1.98 -6.55
N ALA A 157 -19.69 -2.38 -5.62
CA ALA A 157 -18.33 -1.88 -5.57
C ALA A 157 -17.48 -2.53 -6.68
N MET A 158 -16.63 -1.73 -7.31
CA MET A 158 -15.60 -2.24 -8.20
C MET A 158 -14.46 -2.83 -7.36
N SER A 159 -13.94 -3.99 -7.75
CA SER A 159 -12.90 -4.70 -7.03
C SER A 159 -11.66 -4.86 -7.90
N TYR A 160 -10.61 -4.11 -7.61
CA TYR A 160 -9.35 -4.12 -8.33
C TYR A 160 -8.33 -4.99 -7.61
N ASP A 161 -7.97 -6.13 -8.18
CA ASP A 161 -6.80 -6.87 -7.75
C ASP A 161 -5.54 -6.18 -8.28
N VAL A 162 -4.59 -5.93 -7.38
CA VAL A 162 -3.34 -5.26 -7.72
C VAL A 162 -2.14 -6.15 -7.35
N GLU A 163 -1.22 -6.26 -8.29
CA GLU A 163 0.09 -6.85 -8.08
C GLU A 163 1.13 -5.75 -7.92
N THR A 164 2.17 -6.01 -7.15
CA THR A 164 3.19 -5.00 -6.85
C THR A 164 4.58 -5.45 -7.25
N THR A 165 5.44 -4.47 -7.51
CA THR A 165 6.87 -4.68 -7.70
C THR A 165 7.62 -3.96 -6.58
N GLY A 166 8.51 -4.69 -5.88
CA GLY A 166 9.29 -4.10 -4.79
C GLY A 166 10.23 -2.99 -5.27
N LEU A 167 10.34 -1.96 -4.43
CA LEU A 167 11.34 -0.90 -4.57
C LEU A 167 12.54 -1.20 -3.66
N GLU A 168 13.73 -0.85 -4.12
CA GLU A 168 14.94 -0.92 -3.31
C GLU A 168 14.81 -0.03 -2.09
N VAL A 169 15.23 -0.56 -0.96
CA VAL A 169 15.21 0.13 0.35
C VAL A 169 16.59 0.67 0.68
N GLY A 170 17.64 -0.09 0.32
CA GLY A 170 19.01 0.20 0.71
C GLY A 170 19.38 -0.36 2.08
N THR A 171 20.45 0.20 2.66
CA THR A 171 20.95 -0.18 3.98
C THR A 171 20.45 0.82 5.01
N ILE A 172 19.72 0.35 6.02
CA ILE A 172 19.20 1.19 7.12
C ILE A 172 19.91 0.80 8.40
N ASN A 173 20.53 1.78 9.07
CA ASN A 173 21.28 1.57 10.32
C ASN A 173 22.34 0.43 10.20
N GLY A 174 22.95 0.28 9.01
CA GLY A 174 23.97 -0.75 8.75
C GLY A 174 23.42 -2.14 8.42
N ILE A 175 22.11 -2.29 8.27
CA ILE A 175 21.45 -3.55 7.88
C ILE A 175 20.87 -3.38 6.47
N GLU A 176 21.23 -4.29 5.56
CA GLU A 176 20.67 -4.34 4.21
C GLU A 176 19.29 -4.97 4.24
N TYR A 177 18.31 -4.29 3.64
CA TYR A 177 16.93 -4.76 3.53
C TYR A 177 16.61 -5.17 2.10
N ARG A 178 15.73 -6.15 1.96
CA ARG A 178 15.20 -6.57 0.66
C ARG A 178 14.28 -5.49 0.10
N PRO A 179 14.11 -5.45 -1.23
CA PRO A 179 13.11 -4.60 -1.86
C PRO A 179 11.74 -4.80 -1.21
N THR A 180 11.03 -3.69 -0.95
CA THR A 180 9.68 -3.72 -0.38
C THR A 180 8.68 -3.05 -1.30
N SER A 181 7.47 -3.56 -1.31
CA SER A 181 6.33 -2.96 -2.01
C SER A 181 5.25 -2.45 -1.07
N HIS A 182 5.41 -2.69 0.24
CA HIS A 182 4.46 -2.24 1.25
C HIS A 182 5.19 -1.73 2.50
N ILE A 183 4.79 -0.55 2.96
CA ILE A 183 5.26 0.03 4.25
C ILE A 183 4.03 0.37 5.08
N GLU A 184 4.08 0.05 6.36
CA GLU A 184 3.06 0.36 7.35
C GLU A 184 3.66 1.28 8.43
N ILE A 185 2.97 2.37 8.75
CA ILE A 185 3.36 3.33 9.78
C ILE A 185 2.28 3.36 10.86
N ASP A 186 2.63 2.95 12.06
CA ASP A 186 1.72 2.89 13.21
C ASP A 186 1.80 4.19 14.01
N SER A 187 0.73 4.98 14.00
CA SER A 187 0.64 6.28 14.69
C SER A 187 0.84 6.20 16.20
N THR A 188 0.68 5.02 16.78
CA THR A 188 0.83 4.81 18.23
C THR A 188 2.28 4.59 18.66
N LYS A 189 3.20 4.37 17.70
CA LYS A 189 4.60 4.02 17.94
C LYS A 189 5.60 5.05 17.45
N VAL A 190 5.20 5.89 16.49
CA VAL A 190 6.06 6.93 15.92
C VAL A 190 5.90 8.26 16.66
N ASP A 191 6.89 9.15 16.51
CA ASP A 191 6.79 10.50 17.05
C ASP A 191 5.66 11.29 16.35
N PRO A 192 4.73 11.92 17.10
CA PRO A 192 3.59 12.62 16.52
C PRO A 192 3.97 13.81 15.62
N ALA A 193 5.11 14.49 15.86
CA ALA A 193 5.54 15.62 15.05
C ALA A 193 6.09 15.12 13.70
N LEU A 194 6.84 14.02 13.69
CA LEU A 194 7.31 13.37 12.47
C LEU A 194 6.15 12.79 11.66
N LEU A 195 5.16 12.22 12.36
CA LEU A 195 3.95 11.72 11.72
C LEU A 195 3.16 12.85 11.04
N ALA A 196 3.01 14.00 11.69
CA ALA A 196 2.35 15.16 11.10
C ALA A 196 3.08 15.64 9.83
N THR A 197 4.42 15.73 9.88
CA THR A 197 5.23 16.07 8.69
C THR A 197 5.06 15.05 7.57
N PHE A 198 5.01 13.76 7.92
CA PHE A 198 4.75 12.70 6.96
C PHE A 198 3.37 12.82 6.30
N GLU A 199 2.34 13.11 7.10
CA GLU A 199 0.98 13.33 6.59
C GLU A 199 0.90 14.55 5.66
N GLU A 200 1.64 15.63 5.93
CA GLU A 200 1.77 16.78 5.04
C GLU A 200 2.38 16.39 3.68
N ILE A 201 3.32 15.46 3.66
CA ILE A 201 3.92 14.96 2.41
C ILE A 201 2.90 14.16 1.61
N ILE A 202 2.25 13.18 2.23
CA ILE A 202 1.37 12.23 1.52
C ILE A 202 0.00 12.82 1.16
N TYR A 203 -0.52 13.77 1.95
CA TYR A 203 -1.83 14.39 1.70
C TYR A 203 -1.73 15.78 1.10
N GLY A 204 -0.55 16.40 1.15
CA GLY A 204 -0.36 17.79 0.76
C GLY A 204 -0.94 18.80 1.78
N ILE A 205 -0.70 20.07 1.51
CA ILE A 205 -1.21 21.19 2.30
C ILE A 205 -2.02 22.07 1.35
N GLU A 206 -3.27 22.35 1.69
CA GLU A 206 -4.15 23.17 0.89
C GLU A 206 -3.52 24.55 0.58
N GLY A 207 -3.45 24.88 -0.70
CA GLY A 207 -2.86 26.13 -1.18
C GLY A 207 -1.33 26.22 -1.11
N SER A 208 -0.62 25.15 -0.72
CA SER A 208 0.83 25.16 -0.55
C SER A 208 1.54 24.00 -1.27
N THR A 209 1.24 22.75 -0.93
CA THR A 209 1.93 21.59 -1.48
C THR A 209 0.96 20.54 -1.98
N THR A 210 1.33 19.84 -3.05
CA THR A 210 0.57 18.72 -3.59
C THR A 210 0.95 17.41 -2.88
N PRO A 211 0.02 16.45 -2.79
CA PRO A 211 0.32 15.11 -2.27
C PRO A 211 1.45 14.45 -3.05
N LYS A 212 2.39 13.81 -2.34
CA LYS A 212 3.52 13.10 -2.94
C LYS A 212 3.70 11.73 -2.30
N MET A 213 4.06 10.73 -3.11
CA MET A 213 4.44 9.41 -2.64
C MET A 213 5.92 9.41 -2.27
N PRO A 214 6.29 9.36 -0.98
CA PRO A 214 7.70 9.29 -0.59
C PRO A 214 8.26 7.89 -0.93
N LEU A 215 9.51 7.84 -1.36
CA LEU A 215 10.21 6.57 -1.58
C LEU A 215 10.52 5.88 -0.24
N PRO A 216 10.75 4.56 -0.22
CA PRO A 216 11.05 3.84 1.02
C PRO A 216 12.20 4.45 1.82
N ALA A 217 13.29 4.86 1.17
CA ALA A 217 14.42 5.51 1.80
C ALA A 217 14.03 6.82 2.52
N GLU A 218 13.23 7.66 1.87
CA GLU A 218 12.76 8.94 2.43
C GLU A 218 11.86 8.73 3.66
N VAL A 219 11.02 7.69 3.63
CA VAL A 219 10.18 7.32 4.78
C VAL A 219 11.05 6.95 5.98
N PHE A 220 12.06 6.09 5.78
CA PHE A 220 12.92 5.67 6.87
C PHE A 220 13.81 6.80 7.40
N GLU A 221 14.33 7.67 6.54
CA GLU A 221 15.09 8.86 6.94
C GLU A 221 14.24 9.81 7.80
N LEU A 222 12.99 10.04 7.41
CA LEU A 222 12.08 10.90 8.16
C LEU A 222 11.83 10.38 9.57
N PHE A 223 11.68 9.08 9.75
CA PHE A 223 11.46 8.46 11.07
C PHE A 223 12.75 8.10 11.82
N GLY A 224 13.89 8.66 11.41
CA GLY A 224 15.17 8.58 12.13
C GLY A 224 16.06 7.40 11.75
N GLY A 225 15.79 6.74 10.63
CA GLY A 225 16.71 5.75 10.05
C GLY A 225 17.88 6.43 9.34
N SER A 226 19.11 5.95 9.56
CA SER A 226 20.25 6.33 8.73
C SER A 226 20.27 5.46 7.48
N VAL A 227 19.86 6.02 6.33
CA VAL A 227 19.75 5.28 5.09
C VAL A 227 20.98 5.51 4.19
N VAL A 228 21.57 4.42 3.73
CA VAL A 228 22.57 4.43 2.65
C VAL A 228 21.91 3.83 1.42
N PRO A 229 21.70 4.61 0.35
CA PRO A 229 21.07 4.12 -0.87
C PRO A 229 21.83 2.94 -1.46
N SER A 230 21.14 2.00 -2.08
CA SER A 230 21.76 0.97 -2.91
C SER A 230 22.47 1.67 -4.08
N ILE A 231 23.77 1.44 -4.23
CA ILE A 231 24.50 1.98 -5.38
C ILE A 231 24.00 1.22 -6.60
N GLU A 232 23.29 1.90 -7.50
CA GLU A 232 23.06 1.35 -8.84
C GLU A 232 24.42 1.15 -9.51
N ILE A 233 24.91 -0.08 -9.50
CA ILE A 233 26.01 -0.47 -10.36
C ILE A 233 25.44 -0.47 -11.78
N ASN A 234 25.60 0.65 -12.47
CA ASN A 234 25.36 0.73 -13.91
C ASN A 234 26.17 -0.36 -14.62
N LYS A 235 25.55 -1.52 -14.81
CA LYS A 235 26.06 -2.55 -15.73
C LYS A 235 25.77 -2.13 -17.17
N HIS A 236 26.47 -1.10 -17.64
CA HIS A 236 26.75 -0.95 -19.06
C HIS A 236 27.99 -1.79 -19.36
N LEU A 237 27.78 -3.00 -19.85
CA LEU A 237 28.69 -3.79 -20.65
C LEU A 237 27.90 -4.50 -21.73
#